data_7494e712353b9efc0580fab8b8636a2d
#
_entry.id   7494e712353b9efc0580fab8b8636a2d
#
_cell.length_a   1.000
_cell.length_b   1.000
_cell.length_c   1.000
_cell.angle_alpha   90.00
_cell.angle_beta   90.00
_cell.angle_gamma   90.00
#
_symmetry.space_group_name_H-M   'P 1'
#
loop_
_entity.id
_entity.type
_entity.pdbx_description
1 polymer ?
#
loop_
_entity_poly.entity_id
_entity_poly.type
_entity_poly.pdbx_seq_one_letter_code
_entity_poly.pdbx_strand_id
1 'polypeptide(L)'
;MLFGTNLLAIVGTGEQPAMSPRRLCLFNTKTGASKRDLNFKTSILAVRLSRKRLVVVLQDRTFVYDLNSTTILDEIETVPNTKGLCAFAPNSEECYLALPASTSKGSALVYKASKPELICQIDAHLAPLAAMVFSLNGMYLATASEKGTMIRVHLVAQATKSHSFRRGTYPSTIYSLAFSPSVDLPDVLVATSSSGSLHMFFLDASRNARRQANTLFSSVIPGSVTDALDPANHHVIHNVVTADIKSCLAVHSVENSQNSSKFPSLKTVIYIVTHNGYFREYLIGTTKSNESSWLLEREFNLLDAYSGSPKQNELHID
;
A
#
# COMPACT_ATOMS: atom_id res chain seq x y z
N MET A 1 3.76 13.77 -2.97
CA MET A 1 3.50 14.50 -4.22
C MET A 1 2.12 14.12 -4.72
N LEU A 2 1.31 15.07 -5.16
CA LEU A 2 -0.02 14.77 -5.69
C LEU A 2 0.08 14.57 -7.21
N PHE A 3 -0.41 13.44 -7.70
CA PHE A 3 -0.51 12.98 -9.10
C PHE A 3 -0.33 14.07 -10.18
N GLY A 4 0.83 14.15 -10.85
CA GLY A 4 1.09 15.06 -11.96
C GLY A 4 0.91 16.55 -11.65
N THR A 5 0.80 16.96 -10.39
CA THR A 5 0.72 18.35 -9.96
C THR A 5 2.06 18.85 -9.43
N ASN A 6 2.19 20.16 -9.35
CA ASN A 6 3.38 20.81 -8.78
C ASN A 6 3.30 20.99 -7.25
N LEU A 7 2.36 20.29 -6.56
CA LEU A 7 2.15 20.44 -5.14
C LEU A 7 2.87 19.34 -4.36
N LEU A 8 3.73 19.74 -3.42
CA LEU A 8 4.37 18.86 -2.43
C LEU A 8 3.83 19.22 -1.04
N ALA A 9 3.60 18.20 -0.23
CA ALA A 9 3.40 18.33 1.21
C ALA A 9 4.70 17.90 1.90
N ILE A 10 5.38 18.83 2.55
CA ILE A 10 6.70 18.63 3.14
C ILE A 10 6.58 18.76 4.66
N VAL A 11 7.12 17.78 5.38
CA VAL A 11 7.27 17.78 6.84
C VAL A 11 8.75 17.62 7.16
N GLY A 12 9.26 18.43 8.07
CA GLY A 12 10.66 18.38 8.47
C GLY A 12 10.96 17.20 9.40
N THR A 13 12.23 16.83 9.47
CA THR A 13 12.74 15.80 10.41
C THR A 13 13.02 16.36 11.80
N GLY A 14 13.16 17.68 11.92
CA GLY A 14 13.52 18.35 13.16
C GLY A 14 15.01 18.61 13.34
N GLU A 15 15.85 18.20 12.38
CA GLU A 15 17.30 18.41 12.43
C GLU A 15 17.68 19.89 12.24
N GLN A 16 16.83 20.64 11.55
CA GLN A 16 16.98 22.08 11.34
C GLN A 16 15.80 22.83 11.96
N PRO A 17 16.00 24.01 12.59
CA PRO A 17 14.93 24.80 13.22
C PRO A 17 13.78 25.14 12.27
N ALA A 18 14.09 25.42 11.00
CA ALA A 18 13.10 25.71 9.97
C ALA A 18 12.29 24.49 9.50
N MET A 19 12.78 23.28 9.77
CA MET A 19 12.22 21.99 9.31
C MET A 19 11.65 21.20 10.49
N SER A 20 10.72 21.82 11.22
CA SER A 20 10.07 21.20 12.38
C SER A 20 9.17 20.01 11.96
N PRO A 21 9.17 18.88 12.71
CA PRO A 21 8.26 17.76 12.47
C PRO A 21 6.78 18.08 12.79
N ARG A 22 6.52 19.25 13.36
CA ARG A 22 5.18 19.75 13.67
C ARG A 22 4.65 20.76 12.63
N ARG A 23 5.44 21.03 11.58
CA ARG A 23 5.08 21.95 10.50
C ARG A 23 4.91 21.21 9.19
N LEU A 24 3.75 21.37 8.57
CA LEU A 24 3.48 20.93 7.21
C LEU A 24 3.55 22.13 6.28
N CYS A 25 4.44 22.08 5.30
CA CYS A 25 4.57 23.06 4.24
C CYS A 25 3.94 22.53 2.95
N LEU A 26 2.95 23.22 2.41
CA LEU A 26 2.43 22.98 1.06
C LEU A 26 3.25 23.79 0.08
N PHE A 27 4.15 23.14 -0.63
CA PHE A 27 5.14 23.76 -1.51
C PHE A 27 4.75 23.57 -2.99
N ASN A 28 4.84 24.64 -3.77
CA ASN A 28 4.62 24.58 -5.22
C ASN A 28 5.95 24.55 -5.95
N THR A 29 6.28 23.43 -6.59
CA THR A 29 7.56 23.22 -7.30
C THR A 29 7.70 24.10 -8.53
N LYS A 30 6.60 24.56 -9.15
CA LYS A 30 6.63 25.43 -10.33
C LYS A 30 6.99 26.88 -9.97
N THR A 31 6.48 27.36 -8.84
CA THR A 31 6.74 28.73 -8.38
C THR A 31 7.92 28.85 -7.44
N GLY A 32 8.43 27.72 -6.92
CA GLY A 32 9.48 27.71 -5.92
C GLY A 32 9.06 28.27 -4.54
N ALA A 33 7.76 28.39 -4.28
CA ALA A 33 7.23 29.05 -3.09
C ALA A 33 6.34 28.15 -2.24
N SER A 34 6.33 28.39 -0.93
CA SER A 34 5.33 27.83 -0.02
C SER A 34 3.96 28.45 -0.32
N LYS A 35 2.97 27.59 -0.58
CA LYS A 35 1.58 28.01 -0.71
C LYS A 35 0.94 28.25 0.65
N ARG A 36 1.22 27.40 1.62
CA ARG A 36 0.69 27.44 2.98
C ARG A 36 1.52 26.62 3.95
N ASP A 37 1.59 27.09 5.18
CA ASP A 37 2.17 26.37 6.32
C ASP A 37 1.08 26.09 7.35
N LEU A 38 1.04 24.83 7.81
CA LEU A 38 0.15 24.38 8.88
C LEU A 38 1.00 23.90 10.06
N ASN A 39 0.69 24.40 11.25
CA ASN A 39 1.41 24.04 12.47
C ASN A 39 0.53 23.22 13.39
N PHE A 40 1.11 22.17 13.98
CA PHE A 40 0.45 21.23 14.85
C PHE A 40 1.08 21.22 16.24
N LYS A 41 0.32 20.76 17.25
CA LYS A 41 0.80 20.67 18.65
C LYS A 41 1.85 19.56 18.83
N THR A 42 1.71 18.45 18.09
CA THR A 42 2.59 17.29 18.13
C THR A 42 3.18 17.00 16.74
N SER A 43 4.12 16.06 16.66
CA SER A 43 4.76 15.67 15.42
C SER A 43 3.76 15.05 14.44
N ILE A 44 3.91 15.36 13.17
CA ILE A 44 3.16 14.78 12.07
C ILE A 44 3.78 13.42 11.77
N LEU A 45 2.97 12.36 11.79
CA LEU A 45 3.41 10.99 11.57
C LEU A 45 3.14 10.51 10.15
N ALA A 46 2.06 11.00 9.53
CA ALA A 46 1.77 10.71 8.13
C ALA A 46 0.98 11.85 7.49
N VAL A 47 1.15 11.97 6.17
CA VAL A 47 0.40 12.91 5.33
C VAL A 47 -0.15 12.14 4.13
N ARG A 48 -1.41 12.38 3.78
CA ARG A 48 -2.05 11.84 2.58
C ARG A 48 -2.72 12.95 1.79
N LEU A 49 -2.61 12.88 0.47
CA LEU A 49 -3.15 13.88 -0.44
C LEU A 49 -4.08 13.23 -1.47
N SER A 50 -5.18 13.88 -1.75
CA SER A 50 -5.99 13.70 -2.96
C SER A 50 -6.12 15.04 -3.70
N ARG A 51 -6.85 15.06 -4.81
CA ARG A 51 -7.13 16.32 -5.51
C ARG A 51 -7.96 17.31 -4.68
N LYS A 52 -8.72 16.81 -3.70
CA LYS A 52 -9.67 17.62 -2.90
C LYS A 52 -9.32 17.65 -1.42
N ARG A 53 -8.57 16.66 -0.92
CA ARG A 53 -8.37 16.46 0.52
C ARG A 53 -6.89 16.36 0.88
N LEU A 54 -6.56 16.93 2.01
CA LEU A 54 -5.30 16.75 2.73
C LEU A 54 -5.62 16.08 4.06
N VAL A 55 -5.01 14.95 4.35
CA VAL A 55 -5.13 14.25 5.62
C VAL A 55 -3.79 14.33 6.34
N VAL A 56 -3.82 14.76 7.60
CA VAL A 56 -2.65 14.87 8.47
C VAL A 56 -2.86 14.01 9.70
N VAL A 57 -2.02 13.00 9.88
CA VAL A 57 -2.12 12.04 10.99
C VAL A 57 -1.09 12.41 12.06
N LEU A 58 -1.58 12.65 13.25
CA LEU A 58 -0.79 12.77 14.48
C LEU A 58 -0.95 11.48 15.31
N GLN A 59 -0.37 11.46 16.49
CA GLN A 59 -0.41 10.28 17.37
C GLN A 59 -1.82 9.98 17.90
N ASP A 60 -2.56 10.98 18.29
CA ASP A 60 -3.87 10.89 18.96
C ASP A 60 -5.02 11.53 18.16
N ARG A 61 -4.70 12.17 17.03
CA ARG A 61 -5.66 12.90 16.20
C ARG A 61 -5.31 12.81 14.73
N THR A 62 -6.34 12.85 13.89
CA THR A 62 -6.22 12.96 12.44
C THR A 62 -7.06 14.11 11.94
N PHE A 63 -6.43 15.01 11.19
CA PHE A 63 -7.11 16.17 10.60
C PHE A 63 -7.41 15.92 9.13
N VAL A 64 -8.61 16.24 8.73
CA VAL A 64 -9.05 16.23 7.32
C VAL A 64 -9.29 17.67 6.88
N TYR A 65 -8.56 18.10 5.86
CA TYR A 65 -8.66 19.45 5.29
C TYR A 65 -9.24 19.41 3.88
N ASP A 66 -9.96 20.47 3.52
CA ASP A 66 -10.12 20.81 2.12
C ASP A 66 -8.79 21.35 1.56
N LEU A 67 -8.30 20.75 0.47
CA LEU A 67 -6.97 21.07 -0.06
C LEU A 67 -6.92 22.47 -0.72
N ASN A 68 -8.05 22.97 -1.23
CA ASN A 68 -8.11 24.26 -1.94
C ASN A 68 -8.15 25.42 -0.96
N SER A 69 -9.09 25.37 -0.02
CA SER A 69 -9.26 26.41 1.01
C SER A 69 -8.32 26.25 2.20
N THR A 70 -7.78 25.03 2.41
CA THR A 70 -7.01 24.64 3.60
C THR A 70 -7.78 24.83 4.90
N THR A 71 -9.10 24.76 4.84
CA THR A 71 -9.98 24.75 6.02
C THR A 71 -10.07 23.34 6.59
N ILE A 72 -10.14 23.23 7.92
CA ILE A 72 -10.38 21.96 8.59
C ILE A 72 -11.84 21.57 8.33
N LEU A 73 -12.02 20.35 7.80
CA LEU A 73 -13.34 19.75 7.62
C LEU A 73 -13.71 18.88 8.81
N ASP A 74 -12.71 18.19 9.38
CA ASP A 74 -12.93 17.35 10.55
C ASP A 74 -11.62 17.11 11.33
N GLU A 75 -11.78 16.85 12.64
CA GLU A 75 -10.75 16.44 13.56
C GLU A 75 -11.20 15.13 14.23
N ILE A 76 -10.60 14.03 13.78
CA ILE A 76 -10.93 12.68 14.24
C ILE A 76 -10.01 12.33 15.40
N GLU A 77 -10.58 12.10 16.59
CA GLU A 77 -9.83 11.52 17.70
C GLU A 77 -9.52 10.04 17.40
N THR A 78 -8.26 9.66 17.55
CA THR A 78 -7.80 8.31 17.28
C THR A 78 -7.22 7.65 18.51
N VAL A 79 -7.26 6.31 18.56
CA VAL A 79 -6.43 5.58 19.52
C VAL A 79 -4.96 5.95 19.30
N PRO A 80 -4.09 5.82 20.33
CA PRO A 80 -2.66 6.11 20.18
C PRO A 80 -2.07 5.39 18.97
N ASN A 81 -1.72 6.17 17.93
CA ASN A 81 -1.24 5.71 16.64
C ASN A 81 0.21 6.17 16.43
N THR A 82 1.13 5.64 17.24
CA THR A 82 2.54 6.05 17.25
C THR A 82 3.27 5.81 15.93
N LYS A 83 2.76 4.93 15.07
CA LYS A 83 3.33 4.59 13.76
C LYS A 83 2.76 5.45 12.63
N GLY A 84 1.77 6.31 12.90
CA GLY A 84 1.06 7.06 11.86
C GLY A 84 0.36 6.17 10.84
N LEU A 85 -0.10 4.99 11.28
CA LEU A 85 -0.72 4.01 10.41
C LEU A 85 -2.05 4.54 9.88
N CYS A 86 -2.18 4.64 8.57
CA CYS A 86 -3.39 5.04 7.88
C CYS A 86 -3.39 4.51 6.44
N ALA A 87 -4.56 4.23 5.92
CA ALA A 87 -4.76 4.00 4.48
C ALA A 87 -5.68 5.09 3.94
N PHE A 88 -5.44 5.51 2.69
CA PHE A 88 -6.21 6.54 2.03
C PHE A 88 -6.41 6.17 0.56
N ALA A 89 -7.67 6.25 0.08
CA ALA A 89 -8.04 6.03 -1.31
C ALA A 89 -8.33 7.37 -2.01
N PRO A 90 -7.30 8.00 -2.60
CA PRO A 90 -7.40 9.37 -3.11
C PRO A 90 -8.22 9.50 -4.39
N ASN A 91 -8.40 8.40 -5.14
CA ASN A 91 -9.04 8.38 -6.45
C ASN A 91 -10.54 8.01 -6.37
N SER A 92 -11.03 7.53 -5.22
CA SER A 92 -12.45 7.30 -5.02
C SER A 92 -13.18 8.64 -4.89
N GLU A 93 -14.41 8.73 -5.36
CA GLU A 93 -15.26 9.93 -5.20
C GLU A 93 -15.41 10.31 -3.73
N GLU A 94 -15.55 9.32 -2.87
CA GLU A 94 -15.75 9.48 -1.43
C GLU A 94 -14.44 9.70 -0.66
N CYS A 95 -13.27 9.47 -1.27
CA CYS A 95 -11.96 9.60 -0.61
C CYS A 95 -11.92 8.82 0.72
N TYR A 96 -11.97 7.50 0.69
CA TYR A 96 -11.96 6.68 1.93
C TYR A 96 -10.66 6.83 2.71
N LEU A 97 -10.81 6.94 4.04
CA LEU A 97 -9.72 6.98 5.02
C LEU A 97 -9.91 5.85 6.01
N ALA A 98 -8.90 5.00 6.22
CA ALA A 98 -8.90 4.01 7.29
C ALA A 98 -7.84 4.34 8.35
N LEU A 99 -8.24 4.25 9.61
CA LEU A 99 -7.42 4.49 10.80
C LEU A 99 -7.51 3.30 11.75
N PRO A 100 -6.49 3.01 12.57
CA PRO A 100 -6.58 1.99 13.60
C PRO A 100 -7.71 2.29 14.60
N ALA A 101 -8.48 1.27 14.97
CA ALA A 101 -9.53 1.37 15.99
C ALA A 101 -9.08 0.88 17.38
N SER A 102 -7.94 0.18 17.45
CA SER A 102 -7.44 -0.42 18.68
C SER A 102 -5.92 -0.51 18.69
N THR A 103 -5.31 -0.40 19.86
CA THR A 103 -3.88 -0.62 20.09
C THR A 103 -3.55 -2.06 20.43
N SER A 104 -4.54 -2.89 20.75
CA SER A 104 -4.37 -4.30 21.16
C SER A 104 -4.92 -5.29 20.14
N LYS A 105 -5.85 -4.86 19.27
CA LYS A 105 -6.46 -5.69 18.25
C LYS A 105 -6.25 -5.07 16.86
N GLY A 106 -6.36 -5.88 15.83
CA GLY A 106 -6.22 -5.45 14.44
C GLY A 106 -7.55 -5.00 13.85
N SER A 107 -8.13 -3.96 14.44
CA SER A 107 -9.38 -3.34 13.98
C SER A 107 -9.11 -2.01 13.30
N ALA A 108 -9.85 -1.69 12.25
CA ALA A 108 -9.78 -0.43 11.52
C ALA A 108 -11.14 0.26 11.48
N LEU A 109 -11.16 1.57 11.65
CA LEU A 109 -12.31 2.45 11.36
C LEU A 109 -12.16 3.01 9.96
N VAL A 110 -13.21 2.95 9.15
CA VAL A 110 -13.25 3.48 7.80
C VAL A 110 -14.17 4.68 7.72
N TYR A 111 -13.65 5.80 7.24
CA TYR A 111 -14.34 7.07 7.10
C TYR A 111 -14.46 7.47 5.62
N LYS A 112 -15.51 8.23 5.28
CA LYS A 112 -15.54 9.06 4.08
C LYS A 112 -14.83 10.37 4.38
N ALA A 113 -13.75 10.69 3.68
CA ALA A 113 -13.06 11.98 3.83
C ALA A 113 -13.65 13.09 2.93
N SER A 114 -14.58 12.75 2.03
CA SER A 114 -15.35 13.73 1.24
C SER A 114 -16.31 14.53 2.10
N LYS A 115 -17.05 13.83 2.96
CA LYS A 115 -17.90 14.37 4.04
C LYS A 115 -17.56 13.52 5.25
N PRO A 116 -16.73 14.01 6.21
CA PRO A 116 -16.22 13.16 7.27
C PRO A 116 -17.33 12.43 8.02
N GLU A 117 -17.44 11.14 7.74
CA GLU A 117 -18.47 10.24 8.29
C GLU A 117 -17.87 8.86 8.48
N LEU A 118 -18.09 8.28 9.66
CA LEU A 118 -17.72 6.89 9.94
C LEU A 118 -18.65 5.94 9.16
N ILE A 119 -18.07 5.07 8.34
CA ILE A 119 -18.84 4.09 7.55
C ILE A 119 -18.95 2.78 8.29
N CYS A 120 -17.81 2.21 8.69
CA CYS A 120 -17.77 0.89 9.29
C CYS A 120 -16.52 0.70 10.15
N GLN A 121 -16.58 -0.34 10.99
CA GLN A 121 -15.44 -0.93 11.66
C GLN A 121 -15.18 -2.30 11.05
N ILE A 122 -13.90 -2.59 10.79
CA ILE A 122 -13.42 -3.88 10.27
C ILE A 122 -12.53 -4.51 11.32
N ASP A 123 -12.99 -5.60 11.92
CA ASP A 123 -12.22 -6.39 12.89
C ASP A 123 -11.39 -7.45 12.14
N ALA A 124 -10.23 -7.02 11.66
CA ALA A 124 -9.44 -7.82 10.74
C ALA A 124 -8.53 -8.85 11.43
N HIS A 125 -7.90 -8.52 12.55
CA HIS A 125 -6.90 -9.39 13.19
C HIS A 125 -7.02 -9.38 14.72
N LEU A 126 -6.50 -10.46 15.36
CA LEU A 126 -6.43 -10.55 16.81
C LEU A 126 -5.26 -9.73 17.41
N ALA A 127 -4.19 -9.50 16.64
CA ALA A 127 -3.06 -8.66 17.02
C ALA A 127 -3.16 -7.28 16.36
N PRO A 128 -2.51 -6.23 16.90
CA PRO A 128 -2.57 -4.87 16.36
C PRO A 128 -2.22 -4.79 14.88
N LEU A 129 -2.75 -3.79 14.18
CA LEU A 129 -2.43 -3.54 12.78
C LEU A 129 -0.99 -3.05 12.62
N ALA A 130 -0.34 -3.51 11.55
CA ALA A 130 0.99 -3.08 11.12
C ALA A 130 0.97 -2.41 9.74
N ALA A 131 0.08 -2.83 8.85
CA ALA A 131 -0.05 -2.26 7.52
C ALA A 131 -1.50 -2.28 7.06
N MET A 132 -1.87 -1.25 6.29
CA MET A 132 -3.18 -1.12 5.63
C MET A 132 -3.01 -0.44 4.28
N VAL A 133 -3.78 -0.87 3.27
CA VAL A 133 -3.86 -0.19 1.97
C VAL A 133 -5.24 -0.39 1.36
N PHE A 134 -5.78 0.66 0.73
CA PHE A 134 -6.97 0.55 -0.11
C PHE A 134 -6.62 0.16 -1.55
N SER A 135 -7.54 -0.53 -2.22
CA SER A 135 -7.56 -0.59 -3.67
C SER A 135 -7.78 0.80 -4.28
N LEU A 136 -7.44 0.96 -5.55
CA LEU A 136 -7.50 2.24 -6.26
C LEU A 136 -8.91 2.88 -6.21
N ASN A 137 -9.94 2.04 -6.34
CA ASN A 137 -11.35 2.44 -6.28
C ASN A 137 -11.90 2.59 -4.84
N GLY A 138 -11.11 2.23 -3.82
CA GLY A 138 -11.53 2.28 -2.42
C GLY A 138 -12.48 1.16 -1.97
N MET A 139 -12.84 0.22 -2.86
CA MET A 139 -13.78 -0.86 -2.52
C MET A 139 -13.19 -1.90 -1.58
N TYR A 140 -11.89 -2.14 -1.66
CA TYR A 140 -11.20 -3.15 -0.86
C TYR A 140 -10.15 -2.52 0.06
N LEU A 141 -10.10 -3.03 1.29
CA LEU A 141 -9.06 -2.71 2.28
C LEU A 141 -8.25 -3.96 2.58
N ALA A 142 -6.96 -3.97 2.24
CA ALA A 142 -6.02 -4.98 2.68
C ALA A 142 -5.38 -4.57 3.99
N THR A 143 -5.24 -5.53 4.91
CA THR A 143 -4.70 -5.33 6.25
C THR A 143 -3.73 -6.44 6.62
N ALA A 144 -2.71 -6.09 7.40
CA ALA A 144 -1.82 -7.04 8.07
C ALA A 144 -1.60 -6.62 9.52
N SER A 145 -1.48 -7.60 10.41
CA SER A 145 -1.15 -7.36 11.82
C SER A 145 0.35 -7.39 12.08
N GLU A 146 0.77 -7.03 13.28
CA GLU A 146 2.18 -7.12 13.73
C GLU A 146 2.77 -8.52 13.65
N LYS A 147 1.94 -9.57 13.75
CA LYS A 147 2.39 -10.95 13.49
C LYS A 147 2.82 -11.16 12.04
N GLY A 148 2.18 -10.49 11.09
CA GLY A 148 2.51 -10.50 9.67
C GLY A 148 2.43 -11.87 9.00
N THR A 149 1.82 -12.88 9.63
CA THR A 149 1.64 -14.22 9.05
C THR A 149 0.48 -14.31 8.08
N MET A 150 -0.52 -13.43 8.27
CA MET A 150 -1.75 -13.37 7.48
C MET A 150 -1.98 -11.97 6.93
N ILE A 151 -2.41 -11.90 5.68
CA ILE A 151 -2.92 -10.68 5.04
C ILE A 151 -4.39 -10.92 4.72
N ARG A 152 -5.25 -9.98 5.07
CA ARG A 152 -6.70 -10.07 4.86
C ARG A 152 -7.18 -8.92 4.01
N VAL A 153 -8.09 -9.23 3.09
CA VAL A 153 -8.75 -8.24 2.22
C VAL A 153 -10.24 -8.22 2.58
N HIS A 154 -10.76 -7.03 2.80
CA HIS A 154 -12.16 -6.82 3.17
C HIS A 154 -12.85 -5.94 2.12
N LEU A 155 -14.10 -6.26 1.81
CA LEU A 155 -15.00 -5.39 1.05
C LEU A 155 -15.51 -4.31 2.00
N VAL A 156 -15.19 -3.06 1.72
CA VAL A 156 -15.45 -1.92 2.62
C VAL A 156 -16.94 -1.70 2.85
N ALA A 157 -17.73 -1.70 1.77
CA ALA A 157 -19.17 -1.39 1.84
C ALA A 157 -19.95 -2.33 2.76
N GLN A 158 -19.50 -3.56 2.94
CA GLN A 158 -20.16 -4.60 3.74
C GLN A 158 -19.39 -4.95 5.00
N ALA A 159 -18.19 -4.39 5.20
CA ALA A 159 -17.24 -4.75 6.25
C ALA A 159 -16.94 -6.28 6.31
N THR A 160 -17.11 -6.98 5.18
CA THR A 160 -16.95 -8.43 5.10
C THR A 160 -15.59 -8.82 4.56
N LYS A 161 -15.04 -9.92 5.10
CA LYS A 161 -13.78 -10.48 4.62
C LYS A 161 -13.99 -11.13 3.25
N SER A 162 -13.26 -10.64 2.26
CA SER A 162 -13.25 -11.17 0.89
C SER A 162 -12.19 -12.23 0.69
N HIS A 163 -10.94 -11.96 1.12
CA HIS A 163 -9.81 -12.89 0.96
C HIS A 163 -8.98 -12.98 2.25
N SER A 164 -8.29 -14.12 2.42
CA SER A 164 -7.35 -14.36 3.51
C SER A 164 -6.15 -15.11 2.98
N PHE A 165 -4.99 -14.46 2.96
CA PHE A 165 -3.75 -15.01 2.42
C PHE A 165 -2.77 -15.32 3.53
N ARG A 166 -2.16 -16.51 3.49
CA ARG A 166 -1.07 -16.86 4.38
C ARG A 166 0.25 -16.40 3.77
N ARG A 167 0.87 -15.35 4.36
CA ARG A 167 2.20 -14.87 3.96
C ARG A 167 3.29 -15.87 4.31
N GLY A 168 3.19 -16.49 5.49
CA GLY A 168 4.16 -17.46 5.96
C GLY A 168 3.83 -17.99 7.35
N THR A 169 4.64 -18.93 7.83
CA THR A 169 4.45 -19.58 9.13
C THR A 169 5.06 -18.74 10.27
N TYR A 170 6.23 -18.16 10.02
CA TYR A 170 6.94 -17.38 11.03
C TYR A 170 6.50 -15.93 11.03
N PRO A 171 6.45 -15.26 12.20
CA PRO A 171 6.18 -13.82 12.28
C PRO A 171 7.20 -13.01 11.46
N SER A 172 6.71 -11.96 10.81
CA SER A 172 7.56 -11.02 10.08
C SER A 172 6.79 -9.71 9.90
N THR A 173 7.42 -8.60 10.21
CA THR A 173 6.79 -7.27 10.08
C THR A 173 6.51 -6.97 8.62
N ILE A 174 5.26 -6.66 8.28
CA ILE A 174 4.89 -6.19 6.95
C ILE A 174 5.27 -4.71 6.85
N TYR A 175 6.12 -4.38 5.89
CA TYR A 175 6.57 -3.00 5.67
C TYR A 175 5.68 -2.24 4.70
N SER A 176 5.24 -2.89 3.64
CA SER A 176 4.39 -2.27 2.64
C SER A 176 3.43 -3.26 2.02
N LEU A 177 2.25 -2.76 1.69
CA LEU A 177 1.20 -3.43 0.92
C LEU A 177 0.84 -2.54 -0.27
N ALA A 178 0.62 -3.12 -1.44
CA ALA A 178 0.13 -2.41 -2.61
C ALA A 178 -0.76 -3.30 -3.47
N PHE A 179 -1.89 -2.79 -3.91
CA PHE A 179 -2.72 -3.42 -4.93
C PHE A 179 -2.25 -3.03 -6.33
N SER A 180 -2.45 -3.92 -7.30
CA SER A 180 -2.41 -3.54 -8.71
C SER A 180 -3.48 -2.48 -9.00
N PRO A 181 -3.21 -1.49 -9.86
CA PRO A 181 -4.20 -0.51 -10.24
C PRO A 181 -5.28 -1.20 -11.10
N SER A 182 -6.51 -1.18 -10.63
CA SER A 182 -7.68 -1.66 -11.37
C SER A 182 -8.89 -0.81 -11.00
N VAL A 183 -9.80 -0.64 -11.94
CA VAL A 183 -11.07 0.06 -11.69
C VAL A 183 -12.04 -0.82 -10.92
N ASP A 184 -12.00 -2.12 -11.17
CA ASP A 184 -12.83 -3.14 -10.52
C ASP A 184 -12.08 -3.87 -9.40
N LEU A 185 -12.10 -5.21 -9.39
CA LEU A 185 -11.31 -6.03 -8.48
C LEU A 185 -9.83 -5.98 -8.89
N PRO A 186 -8.91 -5.58 -7.99
CA PRO A 186 -7.49 -5.68 -8.27
C PRO A 186 -7.05 -7.12 -8.52
N ASP A 187 -6.22 -7.35 -9.53
CA ASP A 187 -5.75 -8.70 -9.85
C ASP A 187 -4.72 -9.21 -8.85
N VAL A 188 -3.91 -8.31 -8.31
CA VAL A 188 -2.76 -8.67 -7.48
C VAL A 188 -2.67 -7.76 -6.26
N LEU A 189 -2.37 -8.35 -5.10
CA LEU A 189 -1.91 -7.68 -3.90
C LEU A 189 -0.45 -8.07 -3.64
N VAL A 190 0.40 -7.09 -3.44
CA VAL A 190 1.83 -7.28 -3.21
C VAL A 190 2.20 -6.85 -1.80
N ALA A 191 3.12 -7.58 -1.18
CA ALA A 191 3.62 -7.28 0.16
C ALA A 191 5.13 -7.43 0.26
N THR A 192 5.80 -6.52 0.97
CA THR A 192 7.17 -6.70 1.47
C THR A 192 7.16 -6.81 2.99
N SER A 193 8.15 -7.52 3.52
CA SER A 193 8.27 -7.77 4.95
C SER A 193 9.73 -7.81 5.41
N SER A 194 9.93 -7.84 6.73
CA SER A 194 11.25 -7.91 7.35
C SER A 194 12.06 -9.16 6.98
N SER A 195 11.42 -10.19 6.40
CA SER A 195 12.15 -11.34 5.83
C SER A 195 12.92 -11.03 4.55
N GLY A 196 12.75 -9.84 3.96
CA GLY A 196 13.37 -9.46 2.69
C GLY A 196 12.71 -10.06 1.45
N SER A 197 11.61 -10.77 1.62
CA SER A 197 10.87 -11.42 0.52
C SER A 197 9.75 -10.52 -0.01
N LEU A 198 9.49 -10.63 -1.31
CA LEU A 198 8.33 -10.06 -1.98
C LEU A 198 7.27 -11.16 -2.13
N HIS A 199 6.09 -10.88 -1.63
CA HIS A 199 4.94 -11.78 -1.71
C HIS A 199 3.89 -11.20 -2.64
N MET A 200 3.37 -12.02 -3.55
CA MET A 200 2.32 -11.65 -4.49
C MET A 200 1.12 -12.58 -4.30
N PHE A 201 -0.05 -12.01 -4.14
CA PHE A 201 -1.31 -12.72 -3.93
C PHE A 201 -2.28 -12.35 -5.06
N PHE A 202 -2.79 -13.35 -5.76
CA PHE A 202 -3.73 -13.16 -6.85
C PHE A 202 -5.17 -13.19 -6.35
N LEU A 203 -5.96 -12.16 -6.69
CA LEU A 203 -7.35 -11.97 -6.26
C LEU A 203 -8.36 -12.40 -7.33
N ASP A 204 -8.07 -13.42 -8.11
CA ASP A 204 -8.89 -13.82 -9.26
C ASP A 204 -10.31 -14.26 -8.84
N ALA A 205 -11.33 -13.52 -9.30
CA ALA A 205 -12.73 -13.80 -9.05
C ALA A 205 -13.22 -15.10 -9.74
N SER A 206 -12.63 -15.48 -10.89
CA SER A 206 -13.04 -16.68 -11.64
C SER A 206 -12.68 -17.97 -10.91
N ARG A 207 -11.62 -17.94 -10.10
CA ARG A 207 -11.21 -19.08 -9.26
C ARG A 207 -12.12 -19.26 -8.04
N ASN A 208 -12.66 -18.17 -7.48
CA ASN A 208 -13.61 -18.23 -6.38
C ASN A 208 -14.95 -18.83 -6.81
N ALA A 209 -15.42 -18.59 -8.03
CA ALA A 209 -16.63 -19.18 -8.58
C ALA A 209 -16.49 -20.71 -8.78
N ARG A 210 -15.33 -21.19 -9.27
CA ARG A 210 -15.05 -22.65 -9.38
C ARG A 210 -14.93 -23.32 -8.01
N ARG A 211 -14.47 -22.63 -6.97
CA ARG A 211 -14.40 -23.15 -5.61
C ARG A 211 -15.78 -23.31 -4.98
N GLN A 212 -16.70 -22.34 -5.18
CA GLN A 212 -18.08 -22.48 -4.71
C GLN A 212 -18.80 -23.67 -5.35
N ALA A 213 -18.49 -24.01 -6.60
CA ALA A 213 -19.03 -25.21 -7.25
C ALA A 213 -18.44 -26.52 -6.68
N ASN A 214 -17.19 -26.52 -6.24
CA ASN A 214 -16.55 -27.70 -5.63
C ASN A 214 -16.83 -27.84 -4.12
N THR A 215 -17.32 -26.80 -3.43
CA THR A 215 -17.63 -26.83 -1.99
C THR A 215 -18.93 -27.54 -1.66
N LEU A 216 -19.72 -27.98 -2.63
CA LEU A 216 -20.84 -28.87 -2.38
C LEU A 216 -20.42 -30.22 -1.77
N PHE A 217 -19.13 -30.56 -1.78
CA PHE A 217 -18.58 -31.80 -1.19
C PHE A 217 -17.68 -31.58 0.04
N SER A 218 -17.40 -30.33 0.47
CA SER A 218 -16.49 -30.06 1.61
C SER A 218 -17.19 -29.37 2.78
N SER A 219 -18.27 -29.94 3.27
CA SER A 219 -19.05 -29.44 4.42
C SER A 219 -18.33 -29.51 5.78
N VAL A 220 -17.03 -29.84 5.84
CA VAL A 220 -16.31 -30.10 7.10
C VAL A 220 -15.17 -29.14 7.39
N ILE A 221 -14.69 -28.34 6.40
CA ILE A 221 -13.56 -27.42 6.62
C ILE A 221 -14.02 -25.95 6.45
N PRO A 222 -13.84 -25.08 7.46
CA PRO A 222 -14.17 -23.66 7.31
C PRO A 222 -13.41 -23.03 6.14
N GLY A 223 -14.10 -22.31 5.23
CA GLY A 223 -13.54 -21.73 4.02
C GLY A 223 -12.32 -20.81 4.25
N SER A 224 -12.15 -20.28 5.48
CA SER A 224 -10.99 -19.49 5.89
C SER A 224 -9.67 -20.29 5.96
N VAL A 225 -9.74 -21.62 6.05
CA VAL A 225 -8.54 -22.48 6.11
C VAL A 225 -8.10 -22.90 4.72
N THR A 226 -9.06 -23.10 3.79
CA THR A 226 -8.77 -23.48 2.41
C THR A 226 -8.10 -22.36 1.65
N ASP A 227 -8.53 -21.09 1.81
CA ASP A 227 -7.94 -19.93 1.16
C ASP A 227 -6.48 -19.67 1.62
N ALA A 228 -6.19 -19.96 2.90
CA ALA A 228 -4.87 -19.78 3.48
C ALA A 228 -3.85 -20.86 3.05
N LEU A 229 -4.31 -21.97 2.50
CA LEU A 229 -3.47 -23.13 2.15
C LEU A 229 -3.27 -23.30 0.64
N ASP A 230 -3.88 -22.46 -0.21
CA ASP A 230 -3.76 -22.60 -1.66
C ASP A 230 -2.48 -21.95 -2.19
N PRO A 231 -1.45 -22.75 -2.55
CA PRO A 231 -0.19 -22.25 -3.10
C PRO A 231 -0.35 -21.64 -4.50
N ALA A 232 -1.43 -21.96 -5.22
CA ALA A 232 -1.66 -21.48 -6.59
C ALA A 232 -1.94 -19.97 -6.69
N ASN A 233 -2.31 -19.32 -5.58
CA ASN A 233 -2.62 -17.90 -5.52
C ASN A 233 -1.54 -17.07 -4.82
N HIS A 234 -0.39 -17.66 -4.50
CA HIS A 234 0.69 -17.02 -3.78
C HIS A 234 2.04 -17.31 -4.43
N HIS A 235 2.73 -16.27 -4.86
CA HIS A 235 4.10 -16.34 -5.34
C HIS A 235 5.03 -15.57 -4.42
N VAL A 236 6.24 -16.10 -4.21
CA VAL A 236 7.26 -15.51 -3.35
C VAL A 236 8.56 -15.35 -4.12
N ILE A 237 9.12 -14.16 -4.11
CA ILE A 237 10.47 -13.90 -4.58
C ILE A 237 11.33 -13.64 -3.33
N HIS A 238 12.31 -14.50 -3.10
CA HIS A 238 13.20 -14.38 -1.95
C HIS A 238 14.35 -13.41 -2.23
N ASN A 239 14.89 -12.83 -1.17
CA ASN A 239 16.08 -11.95 -1.21
C ASN A 239 15.91 -10.72 -2.13
N VAL A 240 14.68 -10.24 -2.27
CA VAL A 240 14.38 -9.03 -3.05
C VAL A 240 14.91 -7.78 -2.36
N VAL A 241 14.89 -7.77 -1.04
CA VAL A 241 15.43 -6.69 -0.17
C VAL A 241 16.28 -7.35 0.90
N THR A 242 17.30 -6.67 1.40
CA THR A 242 18.03 -7.14 2.58
C THR A 242 17.07 -7.25 3.76
N ALA A 243 17.19 -8.34 4.54
CA ALA A 243 16.36 -8.56 5.72
C ALA A 243 16.41 -7.34 6.66
N ASP A 244 15.29 -7.04 7.30
CA ASP A 244 15.08 -5.92 8.22
C ASP A 244 15.21 -4.50 7.63
N ILE A 245 15.50 -4.37 6.33
CA ILE A 245 15.45 -3.08 5.64
C ILE A 245 14.02 -2.74 5.24
N LYS A 246 13.50 -1.63 5.76
CA LYS A 246 12.17 -1.11 5.40
C LYS A 246 12.11 -0.79 3.91
N SER A 247 10.96 -1.05 3.31
CA SER A 247 10.72 -0.80 1.89
C SER A 247 9.31 -0.28 1.64
N CYS A 248 9.18 0.51 0.58
CA CYS A 248 7.91 0.96 0.02
C CYS A 248 7.68 0.28 -1.33
N LEU A 249 6.41 -0.06 -1.60
CA LEU A 249 5.95 -0.67 -2.84
C LEU A 249 5.09 0.27 -3.65
N ALA A 250 5.23 0.20 -4.96
CA ALA A 250 4.22 0.65 -5.91
C ALA A 250 4.01 -0.42 -6.99
N VAL A 251 2.79 -0.59 -7.43
CA VAL A 251 2.43 -1.55 -8.48
C VAL A 251 1.84 -0.79 -9.65
N HIS A 252 2.26 -1.14 -10.85
CA HIS A 252 1.74 -0.60 -12.10
C HIS A 252 1.39 -1.75 -13.04
N SER A 253 0.26 -1.65 -13.74
CA SER A 253 -0.15 -2.62 -14.76
C SER A 253 0.04 -1.98 -16.14
N VAL A 254 0.71 -2.69 -17.04
CA VAL A 254 0.91 -2.26 -18.41
C VAL A 254 0.10 -3.18 -19.32
N GLU A 255 -0.86 -2.62 -20.03
CA GLU A 255 -1.57 -3.33 -21.09
C GLU A 255 -0.67 -3.38 -22.33
N ASN A 256 -0.33 -4.57 -22.80
CA ASN A 256 0.38 -4.73 -24.06
C ASN A 256 -0.58 -4.53 -25.23
N SER A 257 -0.53 -3.37 -25.86
CA SER A 257 -1.24 -3.05 -27.10
C SER A 257 -0.60 -3.60 -28.37
N GLN A 258 0.49 -4.37 -28.26
CA GLN A 258 1.17 -4.95 -29.43
C GLN A 258 1.24 -6.48 -29.36
N ASN A 259 0.77 -7.12 -30.42
CA ASN A 259 0.77 -8.56 -30.70
C ASN A 259 2.19 -9.16 -30.84
N SER A 260 3.03 -9.09 -29.83
CA SER A 260 4.27 -9.87 -29.83
C SER A 260 4.04 -11.18 -29.05
N SER A 261 4.03 -12.27 -29.79
CA SER A 261 3.68 -13.64 -29.41
C SER A 261 4.59 -14.32 -28.36
N LYS A 262 5.43 -13.61 -27.66
CA LYS A 262 6.40 -14.18 -26.69
C LYS A 262 6.11 -13.89 -25.22
N PHE A 263 5.19 -12.97 -24.88
CA PHE A 263 4.86 -12.64 -23.48
C PHE A 263 3.34 -12.55 -23.25
N PRO A 264 2.88 -12.90 -22.04
CA PRO A 264 1.45 -12.94 -21.71
C PRO A 264 0.82 -11.54 -21.76
N SER A 265 -0.50 -11.53 -21.86
CA SER A 265 -1.34 -10.35 -22.15
C SER A 265 -1.39 -9.28 -21.06
N LEU A 266 -0.93 -9.56 -19.84
CA LEU A 266 -0.87 -8.59 -18.75
C LEU A 266 0.53 -8.59 -18.12
N LYS A 267 1.19 -7.44 -18.14
CA LYS A 267 2.49 -7.22 -17.54
C LYS A 267 2.33 -6.35 -16.29
N THR A 268 2.63 -6.89 -15.14
CA THR A 268 2.63 -6.14 -13.89
C THR A 268 4.05 -5.71 -13.57
N VAL A 269 4.23 -4.43 -13.29
CA VAL A 269 5.50 -3.84 -12.89
C VAL A 269 5.43 -3.52 -11.39
N ILE A 270 6.42 -3.97 -10.63
CA ILE A 270 6.53 -3.69 -9.21
C ILE A 270 7.77 -2.83 -8.98
N TYR A 271 7.55 -1.67 -8.40
CA TYR A 271 8.60 -0.77 -7.95
C TYR A 271 8.82 -0.93 -6.45
N ILE A 272 10.09 -1.06 -6.05
CA ILE A 272 10.49 -1.17 -4.65
C ILE A 272 11.53 -0.10 -4.37
N VAL A 273 11.27 0.72 -3.36
CA VAL A 273 12.25 1.66 -2.80
C VAL A 273 12.58 1.21 -1.38
N THR A 274 13.86 1.08 -1.09
CA THR A 274 14.32 0.66 0.23
C THR A 274 14.87 1.83 1.05
N HIS A 275 14.80 1.74 2.35
CA HIS A 275 15.26 2.79 3.28
C HIS A 275 16.76 3.06 3.18
N ASN A 276 17.56 2.12 2.70
CA ASN A 276 19.00 2.28 2.40
C ASN A 276 19.28 2.79 0.98
N GLY A 277 18.25 3.33 0.28
CA GLY A 277 18.40 4.06 -0.98
C GLY A 277 18.34 3.24 -2.25
N TYR A 278 18.10 1.93 -2.22
CA TYR A 278 17.98 1.15 -3.46
C TYR A 278 16.59 1.29 -4.06
N PHE A 279 16.56 1.47 -5.38
CA PHE A 279 15.38 1.33 -6.22
C PHE A 279 15.50 0.05 -7.04
N ARG A 280 14.41 -0.72 -7.09
CA ARG A 280 14.31 -1.94 -7.90
C ARG A 280 13.00 -1.98 -8.65
N GLU A 281 13.08 -2.42 -9.91
CA GLU A 281 11.95 -2.62 -10.81
C GLU A 281 11.86 -4.07 -11.21
N TYR A 282 10.76 -4.71 -10.85
CA TYR A 282 10.46 -6.09 -11.23
C TYR A 282 9.35 -6.14 -12.25
N LEU A 283 9.56 -6.90 -13.31
CA LEU A 283 8.55 -7.25 -14.29
C LEU A 283 7.98 -8.63 -13.97
N ILE A 284 6.67 -8.72 -13.95
CA ILE A 284 5.97 -9.97 -13.70
C ILE A 284 5.05 -10.24 -14.89
N GLY A 285 5.26 -11.39 -15.53
CA GLY A 285 4.41 -11.92 -16.57
C GLY A 285 3.66 -13.14 -16.05
N THR A 286 2.38 -13.25 -16.35
CA THR A 286 1.57 -14.46 -16.14
C THR A 286 1.31 -15.11 -17.47
N THR A 287 1.72 -16.38 -17.65
CA THR A 287 1.41 -17.16 -18.85
C THR A 287 -0.03 -17.66 -18.80
N LYS A 288 -0.60 -18.07 -19.96
CA LYS A 288 -1.92 -18.70 -20.03
C LYS A 288 -1.99 -20.01 -19.23
N SER A 289 -0.86 -20.66 -18.94
CA SER A 289 -0.72 -21.83 -18.07
C SER A 289 -0.64 -21.50 -16.58
N ASN A 290 -0.79 -20.22 -16.18
CA ASN A 290 -0.65 -19.76 -14.81
C ASN A 290 0.78 -19.85 -14.19
N GLU A 291 1.78 -20.07 -15.00
CA GLU A 291 3.16 -19.94 -14.58
C GLU A 291 3.52 -18.46 -14.55
N SER A 292 3.94 -17.96 -13.39
CA SER A 292 4.43 -16.59 -13.22
C SER A 292 5.93 -16.58 -13.46
N SER A 293 6.36 -15.78 -14.41
CA SER A 293 7.77 -15.44 -14.60
C SER A 293 8.03 -14.04 -14.04
N TRP A 294 9.19 -13.86 -13.45
CA TRP A 294 9.61 -12.56 -12.93
C TRP A 294 11.03 -12.25 -13.38
N LEU A 295 11.30 -10.97 -13.60
CA LEU A 295 12.60 -10.47 -14.01
C LEU A 295 12.89 -9.18 -13.23
N LEU A 296 14.08 -9.09 -12.63
CA LEU A 296 14.63 -7.81 -12.17
C LEU A 296 15.10 -7.03 -13.42
N GLU A 297 14.39 -5.95 -13.78
CA GLU A 297 14.72 -5.17 -14.97
C GLU A 297 15.70 -4.06 -14.66
N ARG A 298 15.55 -3.42 -13.51
CA ARG A 298 16.41 -2.29 -13.11
C ARG A 298 16.71 -2.32 -11.63
N GLU A 299 17.96 -2.00 -11.31
CA GLU A 299 18.40 -1.74 -9.94
C GLU A 299 19.38 -0.57 -9.95
N PHE A 300 19.20 0.39 -9.08
CA PHE A 300 20.16 1.46 -8.83
C PHE A 300 20.06 2.00 -7.41
N ASN A 301 21.20 2.51 -6.94
CA ASN A 301 21.29 3.20 -5.66
C ASN A 301 20.96 4.68 -5.88
N LEU A 302 19.87 5.15 -5.30
CA LEU A 302 19.44 6.56 -5.38
C LEU A 302 20.44 7.51 -4.69
N LEU A 303 21.24 7.02 -3.75
CA LEU A 303 22.25 7.81 -3.05
C LEU A 303 23.48 8.07 -3.92
N ASP A 304 23.82 7.15 -4.82
CA ASP A 304 24.97 7.30 -5.74
C ASP A 304 24.66 8.35 -6.83
N ALA A 305 23.40 8.56 -7.16
CA ALA A 305 22.98 9.60 -8.10
C ALA A 305 23.27 11.04 -7.62
N TYR A 306 23.47 11.23 -6.31
CA TYR A 306 23.88 12.50 -5.72
C TYR A 306 25.39 12.71 -5.70
N SER A 307 26.20 11.68 -5.86
CA SER A 307 27.68 11.75 -5.82
C SER A 307 28.33 12.10 -7.16
N GLY A 308 27.57 12.41 -8.20
CA GLY A 308 28.04 13.09 -9.42
C GLY A 308 29.02 12.30 -10.28
N SER A 309 28.72 11.04 -10.61
CA SER A 309 29.36 10.37 -11.75
C SER A 309 28.46 9.27 -12.28
N PRO A 310 28.01 9.32 -13.55
CA PRO A 310 27.31 8.21 -14.15
C PRO A 310 28.31 7.09 -14.45
N LYS A 311 28.33 6.04 -13.67
CA LYS A 311 28.95 4.79 -14.09
C LYS A 311 28.03 4.15 -15.12
N GLN A 312 28.41 4.21 -16.38
CA GLN A 312 27.88 3.35 -17.44
C GLN A 312 28.22 1.91 -17.07
N ASN A 313 27.25 1.13 -16.66
CA ASN A 313 27.39 -0.32 -16.63
C ASN A 313 27.20 -0.81 -18.06
N GLU A 314 28.31 -1.12 -18.71
CA GLU A 314 28.33 -1.94 -19.92
C GLU A 314 27.79 -3.32 -19.55
N LEU A 315 26.70 -3.69 -20.19
CA LEU A 315 26.17 -5.05 -20.21
C LEU A 315 27.16 -5.94 -20.97
N HIS A 316 27.94 -6.74 -20.26
CA HIS A 316 28.56 -7.93 -20.85
C HIS A 316 27.44 -8.97 -21.03
N ILE A 317 27.10 -9.17 -22.31
CA ILE A 317 26.32 -10.32 -22.77
C ILE A 317 27.37 -11.38 -23.14
N ASP A 318 27.39 -12.48 -22.39
CA ASP A 318 27.93 -13.76 -22.80
C ASP A 318 26.79 -14.79 -22.88
#